data_10e4fa22fe32770ce35466c3f5bfc33e
#
_entry.id   10e4fa22fe32770ce35466c3f5bfc33e
#
_cell.length_a   1.000
_cell.length_b   1.000
_cell.length_c   1.000
_cell.angle_alpha   90.00
_cell.angle_beta   90.00
_cell.angle_gamma   90.00
#
_symmetry.space_group_name_H-M   'P 1'
#
loop_
_entity.id
_entity.type
_entity.pdbx_description
1 polymer ?
#
loop_
_entity_poly.entity_id
_entity_poly.type
_entity_poly.pdbx_seq_one_letter_code
_entity_poly.pdbx_strand_id
1 'polypeptide(L)'
;MILLVADSSIRHMGPTLDLQQGDCLELMRAMPANSVDLIATDPPYYKVKGDAWDRQWDTPAAFLAWFDLLAEQWQRILRPNGSLYTFAWPGIAAEVEVLIKRRFNVLQRITWAK
;
A
#
# COMPACT_ATOMS: atom_id res chain seq x y z
N MET A 1 -9.86 -5.92 1.99
CA MET A 1 -8.55 -5.99 1.31
C MET A 1 -7.88 -7.31 1.63
N ILE A 2 -7.25 -7.93 0.66
CA ILE A 2 -6.49 -9.17 0.84
C ILE A 2 -5.01 -8.82 0.76
N LEU A 3 -4.25 -9.21 1.76
CA LEU A 3 -2.80 -9.04 1.78
C LEU A 3 -2.14 -10.37 1.44
N LEU A 4 -1.34 -10.38 0.38
CA LEU A 4 -0.52 -11.51 -0.03
C LEU A 4 0.92 -11.27 0.40
N VAL A 5 1.45 -12.17 1.22
CA VAL A 5 2.84 -12.10 1.70
C VAL A 5 3.60 -13.32 1.21
N ALA A 6 4.70 -13.09 0.54
CA ALA A 6 5.66 -14.13 0.19
C ALA A 6 6.86 -14.00 1.14
N ASP A 7 7.11 -15.03 1.92
CA ASP A 7 8.25 -15.05 2.83
C ASP A 7 9.47 -15.63 2.11
N SER A 8 10.45 -14.79 1.84
CA SER A 8 11.71 -15.16 1.20
C SER A 8 12.76 -15.68 2.19
N SER A 9 12.48 -15.65 3.48
CA SER A 9 13.45 -16.06 4.52
C SER A 9 13.66 -17.57 4.61
N ILE A 10 12.74 -18.37 4.07
CA ILE A 10 12.79 -19.84 4.10
C ILE A 10 13.46 -20.35 2.81
N ARG A 11 14.78 -20.47 2.84
CA ARG A 11 15.59 -20.79 1.65
C ARG A 11 15.47 -22.23 1.15
N HIS A 12 14.95 -23.17 1.95
CA HIS A 12 15.05 -24.61 1.66
C HIS A 12 13.73 -25.25 1.24
N MET A 13 12.60 -24.53 1.29
CA MET A 13 11.27 -25.10 1.08
C MET A 13 10.57 -24.58 -0.17
N GLY A 14 11.29 -23.81 -1.01
CA GLY A 14 10.67 -23.14 -2.15
C GLY A 14 9.76 -21.98 -1.72
N PRO A 15 9.01 -21.39 -2.66
CA PRO A 15 8.14 -20.26 -2.35
C PRO A 15 7.01 -20.69 -1.41
N THR A 16 6.78 -19.86 -0.39
CA THR A 16 5.66 -20.02 0.53
C THR A 16 4.60 -18.96 0.23
N LEU A 17 3.34 -19.33 0.43
CA LEU A 17 2.19 -18.45 0.25
C LEU A 17 1.46 -18.32 1.58
N ASP A 18 1.30 -17.07 2.04
CA ASP A 18 0.48 -16.74 3.20
C ASP A 18 -0.62 -15.76 2.76
N LEU A 19 -1.84 -16.25 2.67
CA LEU A 19 -3.01 -15.48 2.26
C LEU A 19 -3.85 -15.13 3.49
N GLN A 20 -3.95 -13.84 3.79
CA GLN A 20 -4.69 -13.35 4.94
C GLN A 20 -5.81 -12.40 4.49
N GLN A 21 -7.00 -12.59 5.05
CA GLN A 21 -8.15 -11.71 4.87
C GLN A 21 -8.35 -10.87 6.13
N GLY A 22 -8.50 -9.55 5.96
CA GLY A 22 -8.74 -8.66 7.08
C GLY A 22 -8.45 -7.21 6.73
N ASP A 23 -8.44 -6.36 7.72
CA ASP A 23 -7.98 -4.98 7.59
C ASP A 23 -6.46 -4.97 7.36
N CYS A 24 -6.04 -4.43 6.23
CA CYS A 24 -4.63 -4.45 5.85
C CYS A 24 -3.74 -3.68 6.83
N LEU A 25 -4.24 -2.61 7.43
CA LEU A 25 -3.48 -1.83 8.40
C LEU A 25 -3.18 -2.66 9.65
N GLU A 26 -4.18 -3.38 10.17
CA GLU A 26 -4.02 -4.29 11.30
C GLU A 26 -3.08 -5.45 10.96
N LEU A 27 -3.23 -6.04 9.78
CA LEU A 27 -2.38 -7.14 9.34
C LEU A 27 -0.92 -6.68 9.20
N MET A 28 -0.68 -5.51 8.64
CA MET A 28 0.67 -4.96 8.50
C MET A 28 1.31 -4.62 9.85
N ARG A 29 0.53 -4.12 10.80
CA ARG A 29 1.03 -3.82 12.16
C ARG A 29 1.61 -5.05 12.85
N ALA A 30 1.09 -6.22 12.57
CA ALA A 30 1.58 -7.49 13.10
C ALA A 30 2.85 -8.00 12.40
N MET A 31 3.23 -7.43 11.26
CA MET A 31 4.42 -7.84 10.52
C MET A 31 5.68 -7.22 11.11
N PRO A 32 6.81 -7.96 11.09
CA PRO A 32 8.09 -7.40 11.51
C PRO A 32 8.54 -6.24 10.63
N ALA A 33 9.28 -5.29 11.20
CA ALA A 33 9.97 -4.27 10.42
C ALA A 33 11.01 -4.92 9.49
N ASN A 34 11.26 -4.31 8.34
CA ASN A 34 12.27 -4.77 7.38
C ASN A 34 12.11 -6.24 6.97
N SER A 35 10.88 -6.68 6.75
CA SER A 35 10.56 -8.08 6.43
C SER A 35 10.11 -8.30 4.98
N VAL A 36 9.89 -7.24 4.20
CA VAL A 36 9.30 -7.30 2.87
C VAL A 36 10.22 -6.66 1.85
N ASP A 37 10.40 -7.30 0.71
CA ASP A 37 11.22 -6.78 -0.39
C ASP A 37 10.42 -5.96 -1.40
N LEU A 38 9.14 -6.28 -1.59
CA LEU A 38 8.28 -5.65 -2.57
C LEU A 38 6.85 -5.53 -2.03
N ILE A 39 6.28 -4.35 -2.19
CA ILE A 39 4.85 -4.13 -2.00
C ILE A 39 4.24 -3.69 -3.33
N ALA A 40 3.21 -4.40 -3.78
CA ALA A 40 2.38 -3.98 -4.90
C ALA A 40 0.93 -3.97 -4.43
N THR A 41 0.29 -2.83 -4.47
CA THR A 41 -1.02 -2.65 -3.85
C THR A 41 -1.95 -1.77 -4.67
N ASP A 42 -3.23 -2.14 -4.65
CA ASP A 42 -4.33 -1.37 -5.23
C ASP A 42 -5.30 -1.01 -4.10
N PRO A 43 -5.05 0.06 -3.36
CA PRO A 43 -5.88 0.45 -2.23
C PRO A 43 -7.23 1.01 -2.70
N PRO A 44 -8.25 1.05 -1.82
CA PRO A 44 -9.49 1.74 -2.12
C PRO A 44 -9.25 3.18 -2.56
N TYR A 45 -10.07 3.66 -3.50
CA TYR A 45 -9.98 5.02 -4.01
C TYR A 45 -10.97 5.94 -3.29
N TYR A 46 -10.70 7.23 -3.35
CA TYR A 46 -11.59 8.22 -2.78
C TYR A 46 -12.74 8.55 -3.75
N LYS A 47 -13.95 8.11 -3.43
CA LYS A 47 -15.21 8.44 -4.12
C LYS A 47 -15.22 8.22 -5.64
N VAL A 48 -14.47 7.25 -6.15
CA VAL A 48 -14.41 6.98 -7.59
C VAL A 48 -15.65 6.24 -8.07
N LYS A 49 -16.15 5.30 -7.27
CA LYS A 49 -17.33 4.50 -7.56
C LYS A 49 -18.40 4.68 -6.49
N GLY A 50 -19.64 4.30 -6.83
CA GLY A 50 -20.74 4.34 -5.89
C GLY A 50 -20.70 3.29 -4.78
N ASP A 51 -19.67 2.48 -4.72
CA ASP A 51 -19.53 1.39 -3.76
C ASP A 51 -19.18 1.91 -2.36
N ALA A 52 -19.65 1.18 -1.34
CA ALA A 52 -19.47 1.60 0.05
C ALA A 52 -18.00 1.72 0.46
N TRP A 53 -17.13 0.86 -0.07
CA TRP A 53 -15.72 0.88 0.26
C TRP A 53 -14.96 2.06 -0.35
N ASP A 54 -15.48 2.68 -1.45
CA ASP A 54 -14.96 3.93 -2.02
C ASP A 54 -15.52 5.18 -1.32
N ARG A 55 -16.49 5.01 -0.41
CA ARG A 55 -17.15 6.10 0.32
C ARG A 55 -16.86 6.10 1.81
N GLN A 56 -15.78 5.46 2.23
CA GLN A 56 -15.40 5.36 3.64
C GLN A 56 -14.96 6.70 4.24
N TRP A 57 -14.58 7.66 3.40
CA TRP A 57 -14.05 8.95 3.84
C TRP A 57 -14.92 10.09 3.35
N ASP A 58 -15.28 10.99 4.26
CA ASP A 58 -16.14 12.13 3.93
C ASP A 58 -15.39 13.26 3.21
N THR A 59 -14.09 13.37 3.43
CA THR A 59 -13.25 14.43 2.89
C THR A 59 -11.95 13.88 2.28
N PRO A 60 -11.34 14.61 1.32
CA PRO A 60 -10.01 14.26 0.83
C PRO A 60 -8.96 14.19 1.94
N ALA A 61 -9.04 15.11 2.91
CA ALA A 61 -8.12 15.14 4.04
C ALA A 61 -8.21 13.86 4.89
N ALA A 62 -9.43 13.36 5.14
CA ALA A 62 -9.63 12.11 5.87
C ALA A 62 -9.06 10.91 5.10
N PHE A 63 -9.25 10.85 3.81
CA PHE A 63 -8.66 9.81 2.95
C PHE A 63 -7.13 9.87 3.00
N LEU A 64 -6.55 11.05 2.84
CA LEU A 64 -5.08 11.22 2.85
C LEU A 64 -4.48 10.88 4.21
N ALA A 65 -5.17 11.20 5.31
CA ALA A 65 -4.74 10.81 6.65
C ALA A 65 -4.69 9.29 6.82
N TRP A 66 -5.70 8.58 6.33
CA TRP A 66 -5.71 7.11 6.32
C TRP A 66 -4.60 6.56 5.41
N PHE A 67 -4.43 7.12 4.22
CA PHE A 67 -3.38 6.71 3.29
C PHE A 67 -1.99 6.89 3.89
N ASP A 68 -1.78 7.95 4.68
CA ASP A 68 -0.52 8.16 5.39
C ASP A 68 -0.24 7.07 6.43
N LEU A 69 -1.27 6.57 7.11
CA LEU A 69 -1.13 5.42 8.01
C LEU A 69 -0.67 4.17 7.27
N LEU A 70 -1.20 3.93 6.06
CA LEU A 70 -0.71 2.84 5.21
C LEU A 70 0.75 3.06 4.82
N ALA A 71 1.08 4.25 4.35
CA ALA A 71 2.43 4.59 3.90
C ALA A 71 3.46 4.44 5.04
N GLU A 72 3.10 4.79 6.25
CA GLU A 72 3.93 4.56 7.45
C GLU A 72 4.24 3.08 7.64
N GLN A 73 3.23 2.21 7.53
CA GLN A 73 3.44 0.77 7.66
C GLN A 73 4.24 0.21 6.48
N TRP A 74 3.99 0.66 5.26
CA TRP A 74 4.79 0.24 4.11
C TRP A 74 6.27 0.59 4.30
N GLN A 75 6.56 1.79 4.78
CA GLN A 75 7.92 2.22 5.07
C GLN A 75 8.57 1.35 6.15
N ARG A 76 7.82 1.01 7.20
CA ARG A 76 8.32 0.21 8.31
C ARG A 76 8.63 -1.23 7.92
N ILE A 77 7.73 -1.88 7.18
CA ILE A 77 7.87 -3.31 6.83
C ILE A 77 8.79 -3.55 5.63
N LEU A 78 8.94 -2.59 4.72
CA LEU A 78 9.87 -2.70 3.60
C LEU A 78 11.32 -2.68 4.10
N ARG A 79 12.13 -3.55 3.51
CA ARG A 79 13.59 -3.46 3.67
C ARG A 79 14.11 -2.19 3.03
N PRO A 80 15.30 -1.68 3.42
CA PRO A 80 15.86 -0.44 2.87
C PRO A 80 15.98 -0.43 1.35
N ASN A 81 16.20 -1.59 0.73
CA ASN A 81 16.28 -1.75 -0.73
C ASN A 81 14.95 -2.19 -1.36
N GLY A 82 13.88 -2.22 -0.59
CA GLY A 82 12.57 -2.65 -1.06
C GLY A 82 11.92 -1.64 -1.99
N SER A 83 10.94 -2.10 -2.75
CA SER A 83 10.19 -1.29 -3.71
C SER A 83 8.71 -1.29 -3.38
N LEU A 84 8.07 -0.14 -3.60
CA LEU A 84 6.64 0.04 -3.45
C LEU A 84 6.02 0.45 -4.79
N TYR A 85 4.98 -0.26 -5.19
CA TYR A 85 4.10 0.11 -6.30
C TYR A 85 2.68 0.27 -5.76
N THR A 86 2.10 1.44 -5.92
CA THR A 86 0.72 1.68 -5.49
C THR A 86 -0.07 2.39 -6.57
N PHE A 87 -1.32 1.97 -6.75
CA PHE A 87 -2.26 2.68 -7.62
C PHE A 87 -2.87 3.87 -6.89
N ALA A 88 -3.23 4.87 -7.66
CA ALA A 88 -4.02 6.01 -7.19
C ALA A 88 -4.94 6.51 -8.30
N TRP A 89 -6.12 7.00 -7.91
CA TRP A 89 -7.01 7.64 -8.86
C TRP A 89 -6.45 9.00 -9.30
N PRO A 90 -6.51 9.33 -10.61
CA PRO A 90 -5.95 10.58 -11.13
C PRO A 90 -6.44 11.85 -10.41
N GLY A 91 -7.67 11.85 -9.92
CA GLY A 91 -8.25 13.01 -9.23
C GLY A 91 -7.59 13.36 -7.89
N ILE A 92 -6.81 12.44 -7.29
CA ILE A 92 -6.09 12.67 -6.03
C ILE A 92 -4.62 12.22 -6.11
N ALA A 93 -4.17 11.80 -7.28
CA ALA A 93 -2.84 11.24 -7.45
C ALA A 93 -1.72 12.24 -7.09
N ALA A 94 -1.91 13.52 -7.36
CA ALA A 94 -0.93 14.55 -7.03
C ALA A 94 -0.71 14.66 -5.51
N GLU A 95 -1.78 14.67 -4.74
CA GLU A 95 -1.74 14.75 -3.27
C GLU A 95 -1.15 13.47 -2.67
N VAL A 96 -1.51 12.31 -3.23
CA VAL A 96 -0.95 11.02 -2.84
C VAL A 96 0.56 11.00 -3.11
N GLU A 97 1.01 11.49 -4.26
CA GLU A 97 2.44 11.54 -4.57
C GLU A 97 3.21 12.44 -3.61
N VAL A 98 2.68 13.61 -3.28
CA VAL A 98 3.30 14.52 -2.29
C VAL A 98 3.41 13.83 -0.93
N LEU A 99 2.37 13.10 -0.52
CA LEU A 99 2.35 12.36 0.73
C LEU A 99 3.41 11.24 0.72
N ILE A 100 3.48 10.46 -0.36
CA ILE A 100 4.44 9.36 -0.49
C ILE A 100 5.88 9.87 -0.48
N LYS A 101 6.15 11.03 -1.08
CA LYS A 101 7.49 11.64 -1.10
C LYS A 101 8.05 11.96 0.28
N ARG A 102 7.21 12.07 1.29
CA ARG A 102 7.66 12.29 2.68
C ARG A 102 8.39 11.07 3.25
N ARG A 103 8.13 9.89 2.71
CA ARG A 103 8.62 8.61 3.24
C ARG A 103 9.45 7.82 2.24
N PHE A 104 9.28 8.06 0.95
CA PHE A 104 9.88 7.28 -0.13
C PHE A 104 10.52 8.20 -1.17
N ASN A 105 11.52 7.67 -1.86
CA ASN A 105 12.05 8.26 -3.07
C ASN A 105 11.16 7.85 -4.25
N VAL A 106 10.32 8.75 -4.73
CA VAL A 106 9.44 8.49 -5.87
C VAL A 106 10.27 8.50 -7.15
N LEU A 107 10.40 7.35 -7.79
CA LEU A 107 11.21 7.18 -9.00
C LEU A 107 10.41 7.57 -10.25
N GLN A 108 9.14 7.17 -10.32
CA GLN A 108 8.35 7.38 -11.53
C GLN A 108 6.84 7.30 -11.24
N ARG A 109 6.09 8.09 -12.00
CA ARG A 109 4.64 7.93 -12.13
C ARG A 109 4.37 7.20 -13.44
N ILE A 110 3.60 6.11 -13.37
CA ILE A 110 3.21 5.31 -14.53
C ILE A 110 1.73 5.55 -14.78
N THR A 111 1.39 6.00 -15.97
CA THR A 111 -0.01 6.21 -16.36
C THR A 111 -0.48 5.01 -17.16
N TRP A 112 -1.56 4.39 -16.69
CA TRP A 112 -2.24 3.34 -17.42
C TRP A 112 -3.26 3.96 -18.37
N ALA A 113 -2.96 3.96 -19.64
CA ALA A 113 -3.88 4.40 -20.69
C ALA A 113 -4.75 3.22 -21.14
N LYS A 114 -6.05 3.43 -21.15
CA LYS A 114 -7.02 2.44 -21.68
C LYS A 114 -7.37 2.78 -23.12
#